data_62a51914d953d4435706dc7a984b2cbe
#
_entry.id   62a51914d953d4435706dc7a984b2cbe
#
_cell.length_a   1.000
_cell.length_b   1.000
_cell.length_c   1.000
_cell.angle_alpha   90.00
_cell.angle_beta   90.00
_cell.angle_gamma   90.00
#
_symmetry.space_group_name_H-M   'P 1'
#
loop_
_entity.id
_entity.type
_entity.pdbx_description
1 polymer ?
#
loop_
_entity_poly.entity_id
_entity_poly.type
_entity_poly.pdbx_seq_one_letter_code
_entity_poly.pdbx_strand_id
1 'polypeptide(L)'
;KEESLIERGKLYVKLLSVCCHQKNITGIYTSGVVFQPRFYEGFSGMMKEDSLPIYNWIWFGLYRTEKGISGYTYGMECFGKDEMEVLDVDADPSKVRDFLASMAGYVLEYDAVLNDGETIGFSAVDKHRITRGQGVALPDKVTLKISYGSEDDADGGPDFPDDTDEVMDDAEGHLEKFKEKDLPLDTITAYNHLAIYLRWCMVNDLSLIHI
;
A
#
# COMPACT_ATOMS: atom_id res chain seq x y z
N LYS A 1 -7.40 -17.30 -26.32
CA LYS A 1 -6.36 -16.40 -25.80
C LYS A 1 -6.51 -16.39 -24.28
N GLU A 2 -5.50 -16.81 -23.59
CA GLU A 2 -5.46 -16.72 -22.15
C GLU A 2 -5.39 -15.22 -21.77
N GLU A 3 -6.35 -14.77 -21.00
CA GLU A 3 -6.43 -13.37 -20.57
C GLU A 3 -5.34 -13.13 -19.52
N SER A 4 -4.60 -12.01 -19.63
CA SER A 4 -3.50 -11.73 -18.71
C SER A 4 -4.00 -11.56 -17.27
N LEU A 5 -3.18 -11.91 -16.29
CA LEU A 5 -3.52 -11.73 -14.86
C LEU A 5 -3.83 -10.26 -14.55
N ILE A 6 -3.15 -9.33 -15.20
CA ILE A 6 -3.39 -7.88 -15.08
C ILE A 6 -4.82 -7.52 -15.54
N GLU A 7 -5.25 -7.99 -16.72
CA GLU A 7 -6.59 -7.68 -17.22
C GLU A 7 -7.68 -8.31 -16.35
N ARG A 8 -7.44 -9.52 -15.86
CA ARG A 8 -8.33 -10.17 -14.88
C ARG A 8 -8.41 -9.40 -13.57
N GLY A 9 -7.26 -8.91 -13.08
CA GLY A 9 -7.18 -8.04 -11.91
C GLY A 9 -7.94 -6.72 -12.10
N LYS A 10 -7.79 -6.06 -13.24
CA LYS A 10 -8.55 -4.84 -13.58
C LYS A 10 -10.06 -5.11 -13.63
N LEU A 11 -10.48 -6.22 -14.24
CA LEU A 11 -11.89 -6.61 -14.26
C LEU A 11 -12.42 -6.83 -12.84
N TYR A 12 -11.67 -7.52 -11.99
CA TYR A 12 -12.04 -7.76 -10.61
C TYR A 12 -12.25 -6.45 -9.83
N VAL A 13 -11.31 -5.49 -9.96
CA VAL A 13 -11.45 -4.16 -9.33
C VAL A 13 -12.68 -3.42 -9.84
N LYS A 14 -12.96 -3.45 -11.15
CA LYS A 14 -14.17 -2.83 -11.73
C LYS A 14 -15.45 -3.42 -11.14
N LEU A 15 -15.52 -4.74 -11.00
CA LEU A 15 -16.68 -5.42 -10.41
C LEU A 15 -16.89 -5.02 -8.95
N LEU A 16 -15.84 -5.02 -8.13
CA LEU A 16 -15.93 -4.61 -6.74
C LEU A 16 -16.27 -3.12 -6.60
N SER A 17 -15.75 -2.26 -7.46
CA SER A 17 -16.09 -0.83 -7.47
C SER A 17 -17.58 -0.60 -7.74
N VAL A 18 -18.19 -1.39 -8.63
CA VAL A 18 -19.66 -1.33 -8.82
C VAL A 18 -20.40 -1.74 -7.54
N CYS A 19 -19.88 -2.72 -6.81
CA CYS A 19 -20.47 -3.12 -5.53
C CYS A 19 -20.42 -1.98 -4.50
N CYS A 20 -19.40 -1.12 -4.52
CA CYS A 20 -19.28 0.02 -3.60
C CYS A 20 -20.47 0.98 -3.65
N HIS A 21 -21.20 1.04 -4.77
CA HIS A 21 -22.37 1.88 -4.93
C HIS A 21 -23.64 1.35 -4.24
N GLN A 22 -23.59 0.15 -3.66
CA GLN A 22 -24.75 -0.41 -2.98
C GLN A 22 -24.90 0.20 -1.58
N LYS A 23 -26.12 0.62 -1.22
CA LYS A 23 -26.43 1.37 0.01
C LYS A 23 -26.01 0.67 1.32
N ASN A 24 -25.94 -0.66 1.31
CA ASN A 24 -25.71 -1.46 2.52
C ASN A 24 -24.29 -2.03 2.60
N ILE A 25 -23.40 -1.65 1.69
CA ILE A 25 -21.99 -2.07 1.74
C ILE A 25 -21.25 -1.19 2.74
N THR A 26 -20.72 -1.81 3.79
CA THR A 26 -19.95 -1.16 4.84
C THR A 26 -18.44 -1.34 4.67
N GLY A 27 -18.02 -2.33 3.89
CA GLY A 27 -16.61 -2.60 3.63
C GLY A 27 -16.44 -3.66 2.55
N ILE A 28 -15.26 -3.71 1.97
CA ILE A 28 -14.81 -4.73 1.01
C ILE A 28 -13.60 -5.42 1.60
N TYR A 29 -13.69 -6.74 1.77
CA TYR A 29 -12.56 -7.56 2.17
C TYR A 29 -11.94 -8.21 0.92
N THR A 30 -10.72 -7.83 0.60
CA THR A 30 -9.94 -8.40 -0.52
C THR A 30 -8.45 -8.27 -0.23
N SER A 31 -7.65 -9.16 -0.78
CA SER A 31 -6.18 -9.16 -0.64
C SER A 31 -5.71 -9.10 0.82
N GLY A 32 -6.45 -9.73 1.74
CA GLY A 32 -6.12 -9.72 3.18
C GLY A 32 -6.46 -8.42 3.91
N VAL A 33 -7.10 -7.45 3.27
CA VAL A 33 -7.40 -6.11 3.79
C VAL A 33 -8.87 -5.78 3.70
N VAL A 34 -9.36 -5.00 4.65
CA VAL A 34 -10.70 -4.40 4.61
C VAL A 34 -10.59 -2.96 4.14
N PHE A 35 -11.25 -2.66 3.03
CA PHE A 35 -11.37 -1.31 2.50
C PHE A 35 -12.72 -0.69 2.84
N GLN A 36 -12.72 0.58 3.18
CA GLN A 36 -13.93 1.37 3.08
C GLN A 36 -14.31 1.55 1.59
N PRO A 37 -15.61 1.47 1.23
CA PRO A 37 -16.03 1.53 -0.16
C PRO A 37 -15.49 2.76 -0.92
N ARG A 38 -15.48 3.94 -0.26
CA ARG A 38 -14.99 5.20 -0.85
C ARG A 38 -13.49 5.14 -1.23
N PHE A 39 -12.66 4.50 -0.39
CA PHE A 39 -11.23 4.38 -0.68
C PHE A 39 -10.98 3.35 -1.78
N TYR A 40 -11.69 2.21 -1.71
CA TYR A 40 -11.58 1.22 -2.77
C TYR A 40 -11.93 1.80 -4.14
N GLU A 41 -13.01 2.58 -4.21
CA GLU A 41 -13.45 3.28 -5.42
C GLU A 41 -12.45 4.37 -5.84
N GLY A 42 -11.91 5.15 -4.88
CA GLY A 42 -10.90 6.17 -5.13
C GLY A 42 -9.66 5.57 -5.81
N PHE A 43 -9.10 4.52 -5.24
CA PHE A 43 -7.94 3.82 -5.83
C PHE A 43 -8.25 3.20 -7.19
N SER A 44 -9.46 2.68 -7.39
CA SER A 44 -9.87 2.16 -8.70
C SER A 44 -9.89 3.23 -9.79
N GLY A 45 -10.00 4.50 -9.39
CA GLY A 45 -9.95 5.65 -10.29
C GLY A 45 -8.64 5.76 -11.08
N MET A 46 -7.53 5.24 -10.56
CA MET A 46 -6.22 5.21 -11.24
C MET A 46 -6.30 4.54 -12.62
N MET A 47 -7.21 3.57 -12.80
CA MET A 47 -7.41 2.92 -14.10
C MET A 47 -7.94 3.86 -15.19
N LYS A 48 -8.51 5.02 -14.83
CA LYS A 48 -8.97 6.05 -15.79
C LYS A 48 -7.82 6.81 -16.41
N GLU A 49 -6.66 6.80 -15.76
CA GLU A 49 -5.42 7.44 -16.17
C GLU A 49 -4.43 6.44 -16.78
N ASP A 50 -4.93 5.28 -17.22
CA ASP A 50 -4.16 4.14 -17.74
C ASP A 50 -3.15 3.55 -16.74
N SER A 51 -3.22 3.96 -15.48
CA SER A 51 -2.37 3.43 -14.41
C SER A 51 -2.96 2.14 -13.82
N LEU A 52 -2.10 1.32 -13.22
CA LEU A 52 -2.54 0.11 -12.54
C LEU A 52 -3.14 0.46 -11.17
N PRO A 53 -4.25 -0.17 -10.74
CA PRO A 53 -4.86 0.06 -9.43
C PRO A 53 -4.09 -0.69 -8.33
N ILE A 54 -2.84 -0.32 -8.14
CA ILE A 54 -1.87 -1.03 -7.28
C ILE A 54 -2.40 -1.15 -5.85
N TYR A 55 -2.97 -0.08 -5.30
CA TYR A 55 -3.52 -0.07 -3.94
C TYR A 55 -4.78 -0.90 -3.75
N ASN A 56 -5.48 -1.28 -4.83
CA ASN A 56 -6.57 -2.25 -4.75
C ASN A 56 -6.07 -3.71 -4.75
N TRP A 57 -4.86 -3.95 -5.25
CA TRP A 57 -4.31 -5.29 -5.44
C TRP A 57 -3.31 -5.68 -4.38
N ILE A 58 -2.47 -4.73 -3.96
CA ILE A 58 -1.31 -4.98 -3.11
C ILE A 58 -1.50 -4.23 -1.80
N TRP A 59 -1.35 -4.96 -0.71
CA TRP A 59 -1.20 -4.40 0.61
C TRP A 59 0.26 -4.03 0.86
N PHE A 60 0.49 -2.83 1.38
CA PHE A 60 1.80 -2.33 1.80
C PHE A 60 1.81 -2.29 3.32
N GLY A 61 2.30 -3.37 3.93
CA GLY A 61 2.45 -3.46 5.38
C GLY A 61 3.72 -2.72 5.82
N LEU A 62 3.60 -1.93 6.88
CA LEU A 62 4.73 -1.25 7.50
C LEU A 62 4.80 -1.62 8.98
N TYR A 63 6.00 -1.71 9.52
CA TYR A 63 6.21 -1.92 10.94
C TYR A 63 7.51 -1.29 11.40
N ARG A 64 7.55 -0.92 12.67
CA ARG A 64 8.73 -0.31 13.29
C ARG A 64 9.58 -1.39 13.95
N THR A 65 10.89 -1.28 13.76
CA THR A 65 11.90 -2.10 14.45
C THR A 65 12.75 -1.20 15.36
N GLU A 66 13.67 -1.79 16.11
CA GLU A 66 14.65 -1.02 16.89
C GLU A 66 15.63 -0.22 15.99
N LYS A 67 15.74 -0.61 14.70
CA LYS A 67 16.69 -0.03 13.75
C LYS A 67 16.07 0.95 12.78
N GLY A 68 14.73 0.98 12.68
CA GLY A 68 14.04 1.86 11.73
C GLY A 68 12.66 1.36 11.33
N ILE A 69 12.25 1.72 10.14
CA ILE A 69 11.00 1.29 9.53
C ILE A 69 11.28 0.14 8.56
N SER A 70 10.45 -0.88 8.62
CA SER A 70 10.43 -1.96 7.63
C SER A 70 9.08 -2.01 6.96
N GLY A 71 9.07 -2.38 5.68
CA GLY A 71 7.84 -2.52 4.89
C GLY A 71 7.85 -3.78 4.05
N TYR A 72 6.66 -4.22 3.65
CA TYR A 72 6.50 -5.39 2.79
C TYR A 72 5.27 -5.27 1.91
N THR A 73 5.27 -5.99 0.79
CA THR A 73 4.10 -6.17 -0.06
C THR A 73 3.36 -7.45 0.32
N TYR A 74 2.05 -7.48 0.06
CA TYR A 74 1.23 -8.67 0.12
C TYR A 74 0.19 -8.64 -0.98
N GLY A 75 0.23 -9.62 -1.89
CA GLY A 75 -0.66 -9.71 -3.04
C GLY A 75 0.06 -9.85 -4.38
N MET A 76 1.39 -9.68 -4.45
CA MET A 76 2.19 -9.84 -5.66
C MET A 76 2.09 -11.25 -6.23
N GLU A 77 1.97 -12.28 -5.39
CA GLU A 77 1.80 -13.67 -5.80
C GLU A 77 0.56 -13.90 -6.67
N CYS A 78 -0.51 -13.11 -6.49
CA CYS A 78 -1.70 -13.17 -7.35
C CYS A 78 -1.39 -12.88 -8.83
N PHE A 79 -0.25 -12.23 -9.08
CA PHE A 79 0.26 -11.88 -10.39
C PHE A 79 1.49 -12.71 -10.78
N GLY A 80 1.80 -13.77 -10.01
CA GLY A 80 2.95 -14.64 -10.26
C GLY A 80 4.30 -13.99 -9.95
N LYS A 81 4.33 -12.99 -9.07
CA LYS A 81 5.54 -12.28 -8.63
C LYS A 81 5.85 -12.59 -7.17
N ASP A 82 7.12 -12.55 -6.80
CA ASP A 82 7.56 -12.65 -5.40
C ASP A 82 7.13 -11.38 -4.61
N GLU A 83 6.81 -11.56 -3.34
CA GLU A 83 6.60 -10.43 -2.43
C GLU A 83 7.92 -9.69 -2.17
N MET A 84 7.84 -8.41 -1.91
CA MET A 84 9.00 -7.53 -1.68
C MET A 84 9.05 -7.05 -0.24
N GLU A 85 10.25 -6.88 0.29
CA GLU A 85 10.51 -6.32 1.62
C GLU A 85 11.60 -5.24 1.54
N VAL A 86 11.41 -4.19 2.33
CA VAL A 86 12.40 -3.18 2.67
C VAL A 86 12.61 -3.25 4.17
N LEU A 87 13.84 -3.38 4.63
CA LEU A 87 14.12 -3.67 6.03
C LEU A 87 14.96 -2.60 6.70
N ASP A 88 14.58 -2.21 7.93
CA ASP A 88 15.38 -1.42 8.86
C ASP A 88 15.85 -0.06 8.30
N VAL A 89 14.96 0.68 7.67
CA VAL A 89 15.28 1.96 7.02
C VAL A 89 15.03 3.13 7.97
N ASP A 90 15.96 4.07 8.01
CA ASP A 90 15.79 5.37 8.69
C ASP A 90 15.13 6.36 7.71
N ALA A 91 13.82 6.21 7.53
CA ALA A 91 13.03 7.06 6.65
C ALA A 91 11.61 7.21 7.18
N ASP A 92 10.87 8.17 6.62
CA ASP A 92 9.45 8.32 6.89
C ASP A 92 8.67 7.09 6.40
N PRO A 93 7.70 6.57 7.18
CA PRO A 93 6.89 5.43 6.79
C PRO A 93 6.18 5.60 5.43
N SER A 94 5.72 6.83 5.13
CA SER A 94 5.07 7.11 3.85
C SER A 94 6.02 6.92 2.67
N LYS A 95 7.26 7.38 2.80
CA LYS A 95 8.30 7.21 1.77
C LYS A 95 8.63 5.75 1.52
N VAL A 96 8.71 4.93 2.57
CA VAL A 96 8.94 3.47 2.44
C VAL A 96 7.76 2.79 1.72
N ARG A 97 6.51 3.18 2.07
CA ARG A 97 5.31 2.69 1.38
C ARG A 97 5.32 3.07 -0.11
N ASP A 98 5.59 4.33 -0.41
CA ASP A 98 5.54 4.85 -1.78
C ASP A 98 6.65 4.24 -2.65
N PHE A 99 7.82 4.00 -2.06
CA PHE A 99 8.89 3.25 -2.70
C PHE A 99 8.44 1.82 -3.06
N LEU A 100 7.87 1.08 -2.11
CA LEU A 100 7.35 -0.26 -2.38
C LEU A 100 6.23 -0.25 -3.42
N ALA A 101 5.35 0.77 -3.39
CA ALA A 101 4.27 0.92 -4.36
C ALA A 101 4.83 1.19 -5.77
N SER A 102 5.85 2.02 -5.89
CA SER A 102 6.53 2.28 -7.16
C SER A 102 7.21 1.04 -7.71
N MET A 103 7.89 0.26 -6.85
CA MET A 103 8.50 -1.01 -7.25
C MET A 103 7.47 -2.03 -7.70
N ALA A 104 6.37 -2.18 -6.95
CA ALA A 104 5.27 -3.08 -7.32
C ALA A 104 4.62 -2.65 -8.64
N GLY A 105 4.39 -1.35 -8.82
CA GLY A 105 3.88 -0.79 -10.06
C GLY A 105 4.75 -1.13 -11.25
N TYR A 106 6.06 -0.87 -11.14
CA TYR A 106 7.02 -1.19 -12.19
C TYR A 106 7.02 -2.69 -12.54
N VAL A 107 7.10 -3.55 -11.51
CA VAL A 107 7.14 -5.02 -11.72
C VAL A 107 5.87 -5.52 -12.42
N LEU A 108 4.70 -4.99 -12.07
CA LEU A 108 3.44 -5.43 -12.66
C LEU A 108 3.18 -4.80 -14.04
N GLU A 109 3.58 -3.56 -14.26
CA GLU A 109 3.37 -2.86 -15.54
C GLU A 109 4.24 -3.42 -16.66
N TYR A 110 5.51 -3.71 -16.35
CA TYR A 110 6.49 -4.21 -17.33
C TYR A 110 6.67 -5.73 -17.29
N ASP A 111 5.88 -6.45 -16.51
CA ASP A 111 6.03 -7.89 -16.27
C ASP A 111 7.47 -8.27 -15.86
N ALA A 112 8.15 -7.37 -15.14
CA ALA A 112 9.54 -7.53 -14.79
C ALA A 112 9.78 -8.74 -13.88
N VAL A 113 10.90 -9.40 -14.08
CA VAL A 113 11.38 -10.49 -13.20
C VAL A 113 12.61 -9.97 -12.49
N LEU A 114 12.55 -9.92 -11.16
CA LEU A 114 13.66 -9.48 -10.32
C LEU A 114 14.43 -10.70 -9.81
N ASN A 115 15.74 -10.75 -10.05
CA ASN A 115 16.57 -11.86 -9.64
C ASN A 115 17.48 -11.50 -8.47
N ASP A 116 17.88 -12.52 -7.71
CA ASP A 116 18.85 -12.36 -6.62
C ASP A 116 20.18 -11.81 -7.15
N GLY A 117 20.73 -10.82 -6.44
CA GLY A 117 21.99 -10.16 -6.78
C GLY A 117 21.89 -9.08 -7.85
N GLU A 118 20.75 -8.91 -8.50
CA GLU A 118 20.51 -7.80 -9.43
C GLU A 118 20.27 -6.49 -8.70
N THR A 119 20.25 -5.41 -9.48
CA THR A 119 19.86 -4.08 -9.00
C THR A 119 18.68 -3.57 -9.81
N ILE A 120 17.80 -2.86 -9.14
CA ILE A 120 16.67 -2.13 -9.75
C ILE A 120 16.83 -0.64 -9.40
N GLY A 121 16.39 0.25 -10.27
CA GLY A 121 16.41 1.71 -10.01
C GLY A 121 15.67 2.47 -11.07
N PHE A 122 15.27 3.70 -10.73
CA PHE A 122 14.53 4.59 -11.63
C PHE A 122 15.47 5.51 -12.44
N SER A 123 16.77 5.54 -12.09
CA SER A 123 17.79 6.32 -12.79
C SER A 123 19.14 5.57 -12.82
N ALA A 124 20.10 6.11 -13.59
CA ALA A 124 21.44 5.51 -13.70
C ALA A 124 22.24 5.53 -12.37
N VAL A 125 21.90 6.45 -11.47
CA VAL A 125 22.55 6.61 -10.16
C VAL A 125 21.75 5.98 -9.03
N ASP A 126 20.46 5.76 -9.22
CA ASP A 126 19.56 5.19 -8.24
C ASP A 126 19.50 3.66 -8.42
N LYS A 127 20.30 2.94 -7.64
CA LYS A 127 20.44 1.49 -7.74
C LYS A 127 20.13 0.83 -6.40
N HIS A 128 19.07 0.07 -6.38
CA HIS A 128 18.63 -0.70 -5.21
C HIS A 128 18.99 -2.17 -5.40
N ARG A 129 19.81 -2.69 -4.51
CA ARG A 129 20.22 -4.09 -4.57
C ARG A 129 19.06 -5.00 -4.17
N ILE A 130 18.92 -6.10 -4.91
CA ILE A 130 17.92 -7.14 -4.66
C ILE A 130 18.62 -8.35 -4.04
N THR A 131 18.05 -8.86 -2.95
CA THR A 131 18.48 -10.11 -2.32
C THR A 131 17.28 -10.99 -2.10
N ARG A 132 17.31 -12.23 -2.58
CA ARG A 132 16.22 -13.20 -2.44
C ARG A 132 16.48 -14.12 -1.26
N GLY A 133 15.50 -14.30 -0.38
CA GLY A 133 15.65 -15.20 0.78
C GLY A 133 14.36 -15.31 1.58
N GLN A 134 14.43 -16.02 2.70
CA GLN A 134 13.28 -16.19 3.59
C GLN A 134 12.74 -14.84 4.04
N GLY A 135 11.42 -14.67 3.97
CA GLY A 135 10.75 -13.45 4.40
C GLY A 135 10.94 -13.17 5.89
N VAL A 136 11.04 -11.89 6.24
CA VAL A 136 11.11 -11.42 7.63
C VAL A 136 9.71 -11.12 8.14
N ALA A 137 8.94 -10.32 7.41
CA ALA A 137 7.53 -10.05 7.71
C ALA A 137 6.63 -11.23 7.31
N LEU A 138 7.04 -12.00 6.33
CA LEU A 138 6.32 -13.14 5.77
C LEU A 138 7.16 -14.42 5.89
N PRO A 139 7.31 -14.97 7.09
CA PRO A 139 8.26 -16.08 7.35
C PRO A 139 7.91 -17.38 6.61
N ASP A 140 6.69 -17.53 6.14
CA ASP A 140 6.26 -18.69 5.35
C ASP A 140 6.54 -18.55 3.85
N LYS A 141 7.11 -17.42 3.42
CA LYS A 141 7.38 -17.10 2.01
C LYS A 141 8.85 -16.79 1.76
N VAL A 142 9.27 -16.97 0.51
CA VAL A 142 10.50 -16.40 -0.01
C VAL A 142 10.17 -15.02 -0.57
N THR A 143 10.93 -14.01 -0.19
CA THR A 143 10.70 -12.62 -0.58
C THR A 143 11.95 -12.00 -1.20
N LEU A 144 11.77 -10.90 -1.92
CA LEU A 144 12.83 -10.06 -2.44
C LEU A 144 13.06 -8.90 -1.47
N LYS A 145 14.24 -8.85 -0.85
CA LYS A 145 14.67 -7.71 -0.04
C LYS A 145 15.31 -6.69 -0.96
N ILE A 146 14.74 -5.48 -0.97
CA ILE A 146 15.20 -4.38 -1.82
C ILE A 146 15.86 -3.36 -0.90
N SER A 147 17.12 -2.98 -1.18
CA SER A 147 17.80 -1.93 -0.41
C SER A 147 17.08 -0.59 -0.66
N TYR A 148 16.91 0.20 0.39
CA TYR A 148 16.35 1.54 0.31
C TYR A 148 17.50 2.56 0.33
N GLY A 149 17.50 3.49 -0.62
CA GLY A 149 18.63 4.40 -0.83
C GLY A 149 19.76 3.78 -1.67
N SER A 150 20.50 4.60 -2.43
CA SER A 150 21.74 4.16 -3.07
C SER A 150 22.85 4.04 -2.03
N GLU A 151 23.85 3.17 -2.28
CA GLU A 151 24.99 3.02 -1.38
C GLU A 151 25.78 4.34 -1.17
N ASP A 152 25.53 5.36 -2.02
CA ASP A 152 26.15 6.68 -1.98
C ASP A 152 25.27 7.79 -1.36
N ASP A 153 24.00 7.53 -1.05
CA ASP A 153 23.06 8.52 -0.54
C ASP A 153 22.70 8.28 0.93
N ALA A 154 23.47 8.91 1.81
CA ALA A 154 23.04 9.12 3.19
C ALA A 154 21.90 10.17 3.29
N ASP A 155 21.38 10.67 2.15
CA ASP A 155 20.34 11.70 2.15
C ASP A 155 19.63 11.76 0.79
N GLY A 156 18.57 10.98 0.59
CA GLY A 156 17.70 11.14 -0.59
C GLY A 156 17.15 9.85 -1.17
N GLY A 157 16.01 9.39 -0.66
CA GLY A 157 15.11 8.55 -1.45
C GLY A 157 14.64 9.32 -2.69
N PRO A 158 14.05 8.65 -3.71
CA PRO A 158 13.57 9.32 -4.91
C PRO A 158 12.71 10.53 -4.53
N ASP A 159 13.04 11.66 -5.15
CA ASP A 159 12.35 12.94 -4.96
C ASP A 159 10.98 12.82 -5.64
N PHE A 160 10.04 12.17 -4.94
CA PHE A 160 8.64 12.25 -5.32
C PHE A 160 8.17 13.66 -5.05
N PRO A 161 7.42 14.30 -5.96
CA PRO A 161 6.87 15.62 -5.69
C PRO A 161 6.17 15.56 -4.34
N ASP A 162 6.57 16.46 -3.47
CA ASP A 162 6.05 16.63 -2.12
C ASP A 162 4.59 17.14 -2.23
N ASP A 163 3.72 16.27 -2.70
CA ASP A 163 2.30 16.49 -2.75
C ASP A 163 1.71 15.69 -1.59
N THR A 164 1.46 16.45 -0.57
CA THR A 164 0.54 16.20 0.53
C THR A 164 1.15 15.84 1.87
N ASP A 165 1.20 16.84 2.72
CA ASP A 165 0.85 16.76 4.14
C ASP A 165 -0.62 16.31 4.38
N GLU A 166 -1.23 15.58 3.46
CA GLU A 166 -2.53 14.99 3.70
C GLU A 166 -2.36 13.67 4.44
N VAL A 167 -2.42 13.74 5.75
CA VAL A 167 -2.76 12.59 6.59
C VAL A 167 -4.02 11.96 6.01
N MET A 168 -3.91 10.74 5.47
CA MET A 168 -4.98 10.10 4.68
C MET A 168 -6.29 9.93 5.44
N ASP A 169 -6.26 9.95 6.77
CA ASP A 169 -7.46 9.91 7.61
C ASP A 169 -7.12 10.37 9.04
N ASP A 170 -7.37 11.64 9.35
CA ASP A 170 -7.29 12.12 10.73
C ASP A 170 -8.68 12.52 11.24
N ALA A 171 -8.91 12.26 12.51
CA ALA A 171 -10.18 12.53 13.14
C ALA A 171 -10.46 14.03 13.26
N GLU A 172 -9.43 14.86 13.32
CA GLU A 172 -9.54 16.30 13.43
C GLU A 172 -10.01 16.92 12.12
N GLY A 173 -9.46 16.47 10.97
CA GLY A 173 -9.92 16.84 9.64
C GLY A 173 -11.37 16.41 9.35
N HIS A 174 -11.79 15.25 9.88
CA HIS A 174 -13.20 14.84 9.82
C HIS A 174 -14.10 15.75 10.65
N LEU A 175 -13.67 16.10 11.85
CA LEU A 175 -14.44 17.00 12.74
C LEU A 175 -14.61 18.39 12.12
N GLU A 176 -13.59 18.94 11.47
CA GLU A 176 -13.67 20.21 10.75
C GLU A 176 -14.66 20.14 9.59
N LYS A 177 -14.59 19.12 8.75
CA LYS A 177 -15.53 18.88 7.64
C LYS A 177 -16.98 18.74 8.11
N PHE A 178 -17.21 18.18 9.30
CA PHE A 178 -18.55 18.08 9.88
C PHE A 178 -19.03 19.42 10.39
N LYS A 179 -18.17 20.25 11.00
CA LYS A 179 -18.48 21.61 11.43
C LYS A 179 -18.80 22.51 10.23
N GLU A 180 -18.04 22.45 9.16
CA GLU A 180 -18.29 23.20 7.92
C GLU A 180 -19.65 22.87 7.28
N LYS A 181 -20.10 21.62 7.41
CA LYS A 181 -21.37 21.14 6.84
C LYS A 181 -22.56 21.26 7.78
N ASP A 182 -22.38 21.85 8.97
CA ASP A 182 -23.41 22.01 10.02
C ASP A 182 -24.16 20.69 10.32
N LEU A 183 -23.40 19.58 10.37
CA LEU A 183 -23.96 18.25 10.65
C LEU A 183 -24.05 18.05 12.17
N PRO A 184 -25.16 17.52 12.70
CA PRO A 184 -25.38 17.32 14.14
C PRO A 184 -24.63 16.07 14.63
N LEU A 185 -23.32 16.04 14.45
CA LEU A 185 -22.47 14.93 14.85
C LEU A 185 -21.50 15.43 15.93
N ASP A 186 -21.43 14.66 17.00
CA ASP A 186 -20.48 14.91 18.08
C ASP A 186 -19.08 14.36 17.75
N THR A 187 -18.13 14.74 18.57
CA THR A 187 -16.73 14.30 18.45
C THR A 187 -16.61 12.76 18.48
N ILE A 188 -17.45 12.07 19.24
CA ILE A 188 -17.44 10.61 19.35
C ILE A 188 -17.83 9.97 18.03
N THR A 189 -18.79 10.54 17.33
CA THR A 189 -19.23 10.05 16.01
C THR A 189 -18.13 10.23 14.95
N ALA A 190 -17.34 11.31 15.01
CA ALA A 190 -16.21 11.52 14.12
C ALA A 190 -15.11 10.45 14.27
N TYR A 191 -14.96 9.89 15.48
CA TYR A 191 -13.98 8.85 15.78
C TYR A 191 -14.50 7.42 15.63
N ASN A 192 -15.80 7.21 15.43
CA ASN A 192 -16.41 5.89 15.43
C ASN A 192 -15.82 4.94 14.36
N HIS A 193 -15.53 5.43 13.17
CA HIS A 193 -14.95 4.59 12.11
C HIS A 193 -13.54 4.14 12.48
N LEU A 194 -12.74 5.03 13.09
CA LEU A 194 -11.42 4.70 13.61
C LEU A 194 -11.52 3.67 14.73
N ALA A 195 -12.45 3.84 15.66
CA ALA A 195 -12.67 2.92 16.79
C ALA A 195 -13.12 1.53 16.31
N ILE A 196 -13.96 1.46 15.28
CA ILE A 196 -14.41 0.19 14.68
C ILE A 196 -13.23 -0.51 14.00
N TYR A 197 -12.43 0.23 13.25
CA TYR A 197 -11.24 -0.29 12.58
C TYR A 197 -10.20 -0.79 13.58
N LEU A 198 -9.90 -0.01 14.61
CA LEU A 198 -9.01 -0.38 15.72
C LEU A 198 -9.48 -1.65 16.42
N ARG A 199 -10.75 -1.73 16.77
CA ARG A 199 -11.33 -2.91 17.40
C ARG A 199 -11.19 -4.14 16.51
N TRP A 200 -11.43 -3.98 15.23
CA TRP A 200 -11.28 -5.06 14.26
C TRP A 200 -9.81 -5.52 14.15
N CYS A 201 -8.86 -4.60 14.06
CA CYS A 201 -7.43 -4.90 14.08
C CYS A 201 -7.02 -5.65 15.34
N MET A 202 -7.48 -5.21 16.51
CA MET A 202 -7.17 -5.85 17.80
C MET A 202 -7.74 -7.26 17.90
N VAL A 203 -8.96 -7.50 17.38
CA VAL A 203 -9.60 -8.82 17.40
C VAL A 203 -8.90 -9.80 16.44
N ASN A 204 -8.30 -9.30 15.35
CA ASN A 204 -7.62 -10.12 14.36
C ASN A 204 -6.10 -10.12 14.49
N ASP A 205 -5.57 -9.63 15.63
CA ASP A 205 -4.14 -9.59 15.95
C ASP A 205 -3.28 -8.88 14.86
N LEU A 206 -3.88 -7.86 14.23
CA LEU A 206 -3.23 -7.08 13.18
C LEU A 206 -2.48 -5.88 13.77
N SER A 207 -1.35 -5.55 13.17
CA SER A 207 -0.53 -4.41 13.58
C SER A 207 -1.27 -3.08 13.41
N LEU A 208 -1.24 -2.25 14.46
CA LEU A 208 -1.91 -0.93 14.52
C LEU A 208 -1.04 0.22 14.00
N ILE A 209 -0.02 -0.05 13.20
CA ILE A 209 1.01 0.94 12.81
C ILE A 209 0.50 2.00 11.80
N HIS A 210 -0.78 2.00 11.45
CA HIS A 210 -1.37 2.90 10.44
C HIS A 210 -2.48 3.82 10.99
N ILE A 211 -2.29 4.33 12.21
CA ILE A 211 -3.16 5.38 12.75
C ILE A 211 -2.32 6.57 13.09
#